data_f827b5fe496cfc9eb70c285d5f180476
#
_entry.id   f827b5fe496cfc9eb70c285d5f180476
#
_cell.length_a   1.000
_cell.length_b   1.000
_cell.length_c   1.000
_cell.angle_alpha   90.00
_cell.angle_beta   90.00
_cell.angle_gamma   90.00
#
_symmetry.space_group_name_H-M   'P 1'
#
loop_
_entity.id
_entity.type
_entity.pdbx_description
1 polymer ?
#
loop_
_entity_poly.entity_id
_entity_poly.type
_entity_poly.pdbx_seq_one_letter_code
_entity_poly.pdbx_strand_id
1 'polypeptide(L)'
;MAKEKFERTKPHANIGTIGHVDHGKTTLTAAITKYFGDFKAYDQIDGAPEEKARGITISTAHVEYETEGRHYAHVDCPGHADYVKNMITGAAQMDGAILVVNAADGPMPQTREHILLARQVGVPALVVFMNKVDQVDDEELLELVEMEIRELLSSYDFPGDDIPIVSGSALAAMEGKNPEIGDCLLYTSPSPRDRG
;
A
#
# COMPACT_ATOMS: atom_id res chain seq x y z
N MET A 1 4.60 12.70 -36.83
CA MET A 1 5.43 12.86 -35.62
C MET A 1 5.69 11.47 -35.07
N ALA A 2 6.94 11.01 -35.11
CA ALA A 2 7.29 9.73 -34.52
C ALA A 2 7.14 9.87 -32.98
N LYS A 3 6.41 8.94 -32.34
CA LYS A 3 6.40 8.83 -30.88
C LYS A 3 7.83 8.50 -30.47
N GLU A 4 8.44 9.34 -29.64
CA GLU A 4 9.71 9.02 -29.00
C GLU A 4 9.55 7.70 -28.26
N LYS A 5 10.45 6.76 -28.55
CA LYS A 5 10.47 5.47 -27.89
C LYS A 5 10.96 5.72 -26.48
N PHE A 6 10.09 5.57 -25.49
CA PHE A 6 10.47 5.66 -24.08
C PHE A 6 11.45 4.50 -23.78
N GLU A 7 12.73 4.80 -23.64
CA GLU A 7 13.73 3.83 -23.22
C GLU A 7 13.68 3.69 -21.70
N ARG A 8 13.23 2.56 -21.23
CA ARG A 8 13.26 2.22 -19.80
C ARG A 8 14.71 1.96 -19.39
N THR A 9 15.29 2.88 -18.65
CA THR A 9 16.67 2.78 -18.14
C THR A 9 16.77 1.97 -16.84
N LYS A 10 15.64 1.75 -16.14
CA LYS A 10 15.57 1.02 -14.86
C LYS A 10 14.59 -0.15 -14.94
N PRO A 11 14.80 -1.24 -14.17
CA PRO A 11 13.82 -2.29 -14.01
C PRO A 11 12.48 -1.72 -13.54
N HIS A 12 11.38 -2.26 -14.05
CA HIS A 12 10.02 -1.81 -13.75
C HIS A 12 9.30 -2.80 -12.84
N ALA A 13 8.49 -2.30 -11.91
CA ALA A 13 7.59 -3.10 -11.10
C ALA A 13 6.24 -2.40 -10.95
N ASN A 14 5.17 -3.19 -11.10
CA ASN A 14 3.82 -2.77 -10.78
C ASN A 14 3.52 -3.15 -9.33
N ILE A 15 3.24 -2.17 -8.50
CA ILE A 15 2.86 -2.41 -7.11
C ILE A 15 1.53 -1.73 -6.81
N GLY A 16 0.93 -2.05 -5.68
CA GLY A 16 -0.29 -1.36 -5.30
C GLY A 16 -0.59 -1.48 -3.82
N THR A 17 -1.48 -0.62 -3.36
CA THR A 17 -2.02 -0.63 -2.00
C THR A 17 -3.35 -1.34 -1.97
N ILE A 18 -3.50 -2.27 -1.03
CA ILE A 18 -4.73 -3.00 -0.73
C ILE A 18 -5.03 -2.93 0.78
N GLY A 19 -6.24 -3.22 1.18
CA GLY A 19 -6.65 -3.24 2.58
C GLY A 19 -7.99 -2.54 2.83
N HIS A 20 -8.40 -2.51 4.09
CA HIS A 20 -9.69 -1.97 4.51
C HIS A 20 -9.83 -0.47 4.19
N VAL A 21 -11.07 0.00 4.06
CA VAL A 21 -11.39 1.43 3.95
C VAL A 21 -10.86 2.19 5.17
N ASP A 22 -10.45 3.44 4.99
CA ASP A 22 -9.92 4.34 6.05
C ASP A 22 -8.63 3.87 6.76
N HIS A 23 -7.98 2.79 6.30
CA HIS A 23 -6.67 2.38 6.82
C HIS A 23 -5.50 3.22 6.30
N GLY A 24 -5.74 4.14 5.36
CA GLY A 24 -4.77 5.14 4.89
C GLY A 24 -3.99 4.73 3.64
N LYS A 25 -4.56 3.89 2.74
CA LYS A 25 -3.96 3.50 1.47
C LYS A 25 -3.59 4.69 0.60
N THR A 26 -4.55 5.57 0.34
CA THR A 26 -4.35 6.77 -0.50
C THR A 26 -3.39 7.76 0.16
N THR A 27 -3.42 7.89 1.50
CA THR A 27 -2.45 8.71 2.24
C THR A 27 -1.04 8.16 2.09
N LEU A 28 -0.88 6.83 2.16
CA LEU A 28 0.41 6.18 1.92
C LEU A 28 0.91 6.42 0.50
N THR A 29 0.05 6.25 -0.50
CA THR A 29 0.37 6.51 -1.90
C THR A 29 0.82 7.97 -2.10
N ALA A 30 0.13 8.93 -1.51
CA ALA A 30 0.51 10.33 -1.54
C ALA A 30 1.87 10.59 -0.85
N ALA A 31 2.12 9.95 0.30
CA ALA A 31 3.41 10.05 0.99
C ALA A 31 4.56 9.53 0.13
N ILE A 32 4.39 8.39 -0.51
CA ILE A 32 5.40 7.81 -1.41
C ILE A 32 5.69 8.73 -2.59
N THR A 33 4.67 9.28 -3.25
CA THR A 33 4.87 10.18 -4.38
C THR A 33 5.56 11.49 -3.99
N LYS A 34 5.37 11.94 -2.76
CA LYS A 34 6.06 13.13 -2.24
C LYS A 34 7.58 12.95 -2.17
N TYR A 35 8.05 11.74 -1.86
CA TYR A 35 9.48 11.47 -1.67
C TYR A 35 10.18 10.97 -2.93
N PHE A 36 9.50 10.19 -3.76
CA PHE A 36 10.13 9.48 -4.88
C PHE A 36 9.61 9.87 -6.26
N GLY A 37 8.69 10.80 -6.35
CA GLY A 37 8.10 11.20 -7.63
C GLY A 37 7.54 12.59 -7.64
N ASP A 38 6.70 12.86 -8.62
CA ASP A 38 5.90 14.08 -8.67
C ASP A 38 4.80 13.99 -7.62
N PHE A 39 4.87 14.84 -6.60
CA PHE A 39 3.89 14.87 -5.53
C PHE A 39 2.46 14.97 -6.06
N LYS A 40 1.64 14.01 -5.68
CA LYS A 40 0.20 14.05 -5.90
C LYS A 40 -0.51 14.12 -4.56
N ALA A 41 -1.25 15.20 -4.35
CA ALA A 41 -2.07 15.35 -3.18
C ALA A 41 -3.23 14.33 -3.19
N TYR A 42 -3.79 14.06 -2.02
CA TYR A 42 -4.92 13.13 -1.84
C TYR A 42 -6.06 13.35 -2.85
N ASP A 43 -6.46 14.61 -3.04
CA ASP A 43 -7.52 15.03 -3.95
C ASP A 43 -7.17 14.93 -5.44
N GLN A 44 -5.91 14.68 -5.77
CA GLN A 44 -5.45 14.40 -7.13
C GLN A 44 -5.39 12.89 -7.41
N ILE A 45 -5.24 12.08 -6.39
CA ILE A 45 -5.30 10.62 -6.46
C ILE A 45 -6.77 10.19 -6.51
N ASP A 46 -7.57 10.60 -5.53
CA ASP A 46 -9.02 10.42 -5.48
C ASP A 46 -9.72 11.61 -6.16
N GLY A 47 -9.60 11.67 -7.48
CA GLY A 47 -9.97 12.85 -8.29
C GLY A 47 -11.44 12.97 -8.67
N ALA A 48 -12.20 11.88 -8.62
CA ALA A 48 -13.60 11.87 -9.03
C ALA A 48 -14.50 12.66 -8.06
N PRO A 49 -15.51 13.40 -8.54
CA PRO A 49 -16.41 14.14 -7.67
C PRO A 49 -17.09 13.29 -6.59
N GLU A 50 -17.41 12.05 -6.92
CA GLU A 50 -18.03 11.09 -6.01
C GLU A 50 -17.05 10.60 -4.93
N GLU A 51 -15.78 10.39 -5.28
CA GLU A 51 -14.69 10.04 -4.35
C GLU A 51 -14.48 11.16 -3.33
N LYS A 52 -14.39 12.41 -3.81
CA LYS A 52 -14.26 13.59 -2.95
C LYS A 52 -15.46 13.78 -2.02
N ALA A 53 -16.68 13.54 -2.51
CA ALA A 53 -17.90 13.69 -1.72
C ALA A 53 -18.04 12.64 -0.62
N ARG A 54 -17.54 11.43 -0.85
CA ARG A 54 -17.64 10.31 0.09
C ARG A 54 -16.38 10.12 0.95
N GLY A 55 -15.25 10.74 0.56
CA GLY A 55 -13.95 10.56 1.22
C GLY A 55 -13.39 9.15 1.10
N ILE A 56 -13.77 8.39 0.06
CA ILE A 56 -13.31 7.01 -0.20
C ILE A 56 -12.86 6.85 -1.65
N THR A 57 -11.87 5.99 -1.88
CA THR A 57 -11.44 5.60 -3.22
C THR A 57 -12.47 4.66 -3.84
N ILE A 58 -12.94 4.99 -5.03
CA ILE A 58 -13.93 4.22 -5.81
C ILE A 58 -13.24 3.51 -6.97
N SER A 59 -12.44 4.26 -7.71
CA SER A 59 -11.71 3.76 -8.88
C SER A 59 -10.25 3.52 -8.52
N THR A 60 -9.58 2.63 -9.26
CA THR A 60 -8.13 2.48 -9.13
C THR A 60 -7.42 3.73 -9.65
N ALA A 61 -6.60 4.34 -8.82
CA ALA A 61 -5.72 5.43 -9.23
C ALA A 61 -4.33 4.90 -9.58
N HIS A 62 -3.70 5.50 -10.59
CA HIS A 62 -2.36 5.11 -11.03
C HIS A 62 -1.41 6.29 -10.85
N VAL A 63 -0.31 6.03 -10.17
CA VAL A 63 0.79 6.97 -10.00
C VAL A 63 2.11 6.29 -10.34
N GLU A 64 3.10 7.08 -10.76
CA GLU A 64 4.43 6.59 -11.09
C GLU A 64 5.48 7.32 -10.26
N TYR A 65 6.52 6.61 -9.84
CA TYR A 65 7.67 7.17 -9.15
C TYR A 65 8.89 6.29 -9.34
N GLU A 66 10.06 6.84 -9.01
CA GLU A 66 11.34 6.17 -9.16
C GLU A 66 12.15 6.21 -7.87
N THR A 67 12.82 5.12 -7.58
CA THR A 67 13.95 5.05 -6.66
C THR A 67 15.26 5.02 -7.43
N GLU A 68 16.41 5.02 -6.75
CA GLU A 68 17.70 4.90 -7.42
C GLU A 68 17.81 3.63 -8.28
N GLY A 69 17.23 2.52 -7.84
CA GLY A 69 17.36 1.23 -8.49
C GLY A 69 16.18 0.81 -9.38
N ARG A 70 15.00 1.46 -9.29
CA ARG A 70 13.79 0.93 -9.93
C ARG A 70 12.73 1.99 -10.22
N HIS A 71 11.98 1.77 -11.31
CA HIS A 71 10.77 2.52 -11.64
C HIS A 71 9.53 1.73 -11.19
N TYR A 72 8.58 2.41 -10.56
CA TYR A 72 7.34 1.82 -10.07
C TYR A 72 6.12 2.45 -10.73
N ALA A 73 5.19 1.60 -11.17
CA ALA A 73 3.82 1.98 -11.40
C ALA A 73 3.00 1.52 -10.19
N HIS A 74 2.37 2.43 -9.50
CA HIS A 74 1.63 2.18 -8.27
C HIS A 74 0.13 2.33 -8.52
N VAL A 75 -0.62 1.33 -8.11
CA VAL A 75 -2.08 1.27 -8.21
C VAL A 75 -2.67 1.43 -6.82
N ASP A 76 -3.40 2.51 -6.58
CA ASP A 76 -4.18 2.67 -5.36
C ASP A 76 -5.55 2.00 -5.54
N CYS A 77 -5.82 0.98 -4.74
CA CYS A 77 -7.05 0.18 -4.85
C CYS A 77 -8.11 0.65 -3.87
N PRO A 78 -9.41 0.63 -4.27
CA PRO A 78 -10.51 0.92 -3.36
C PRO A 78 -10.56 -0.11 -2.23
N GLY A 79 -10.88 0.36 -1.02
CA GLY A 79 -10.99 -0.49 0.18
C GLY A 79 -12.40 -0.94 0.50
N HIS A 80 -13.42 -0.29 -0.07
CA HIS A 80 -14.82 -0.54 0.25
C HIS A 80 -15.36 -1.77 -0.49
N ALA A 81 -16.18 -2.57 0.21
CA ALA A 81 -16.76 -3.82 -0.32
C ALA A 81 -17.54 -3.65 -1.63
N ASP A 82 -18.21 -2.51 -1.82
CA ASP A 82 -18.99 -2.23 -3.04
C ASP A 82 -18.13 -2.13 -4.31
N TYR A 83 -16.81 -1.94 -4.15
CA TYR A 83 -15.88 -1.72 -5.26
C TYR A 83 -14.85 -2.86 -5.46
N VAL A 84 -15.16 -4.05 -4.94
CA VAL A 84 -14.32 -5.26 -5.05
C VAL A 84 -13.89 -5.54 -6.50
N LYS A 85 -14.77 -5.29 -7.47
CA LYS A 85 -14.46 -5.50 -8.89
C LYS A 85 -13.29 -4.63 -9.36
N ASN A 86 -13.23 -3.38 -8.93
CA ASN A 86 -12.15 -2.46 -9.27
C ASN A 86 -10.85 -2.86 -8.55
N MET A 87 -10.95 -3.34 -7.30
CA MET A 87 -9.82 -3.91 -6.56
C MET A 87 -9.23 -5.13 -7.28
N ILE A 88 -10.04 -6.07 -7.72
CA ILE A 88 -9.58 -7.27 -8.45
C ILE A 88 -8.85 -6.87 -9.75
N THR A 89 -9.41 -5.92 -10.50
CA THR A 89 -8.78 -5.45 -11.74
C THR A 89 -7.43 -4.80 -11.49
N GLY A 90 -7.30 -4.02 -10.42
CA GLY A 90 -6.02 -3.44 -10.00
C GLY A 90 -5.02 -4.50 -9.54
N ALA A 91 -5.43 -5.39 -8.65
CA ALA A 91 -4.58 -6.43 -8.07
C ALA A 91 -4.02 -7.41 -9.13
N ALA A 92 -4.79 -7.73 -10.17
CA ALA A 92 -4.34 -8.62 -11.24
C ALA A 92 -3.15 -8.07 -12.06
N GLN A 93 -2.84 -6.79 -11.94
CA GLN A 93 -1.75 -6.12 -12.66
C GLN A 93 -0.49 -5.95 -11.79
N MET A 94 -0.52 -6.37 -10.53
CA MET A 94 0.55 -6.14 -9.56
C MET A 94 1.61 -7.22 -9.59
N ASP A 95 2.88 -6.82 -9.56
CA ASP A 95 4.04 -7.66 -9.24
C ASP A 95 4.21 -7.82 -7.73
N GLY A 96 3.64 -6.92 -6.95
CA GLY A 96 3.62 -6.96 -5.49
C GLY A 96 2.54 -6.03 -4.93
N ALA A 97 2.08 -6.32 -3.72
CA ALA A 97 1.09 -5.50 -3.04
C ALA A 97 1.56 -5.06 -1.65
N ILE A 98 1.16 -3.87 -1.26
CA ILE A 98 1.32 -3.34 0.09
C ILE A 98 -0.03 -3.46 0.78
N LEU A 99 -0.12 -4.36 1.75
CA LEU A 99 -1.29 -4.49 2.61
C LEU A 99 -1.23 -3.44 3.71
N VAL A 100 -2.15 -2.50 3.69
CA VAL A 100 -2.22 -1.42 4.69
C VAL A 100 -3.22 -1.78 5.78
N VAL A 101 -2.75 -1.84 7.01
CA VAL A 101 -3.56 -2.15 8.20
C VAL A 101 -3.41 -1.01 9.20
N ASN A 102 -4.52 -0.51 9.74
CA ASN A 102 -4.48 0.45 10.84
C ASN A 102 -4.07 -0.26 12.14
N ALA A 103 -3.03 0.23 12.78
CA ALA A 103 -2.49 -0.36 14.01
C ALA A 103 -3.50 -0.34 15.19
N ALA A 104 -4.40 0.63 15.23
CA ALA A 104 -5.41 0.72 16.29
C ALA A 104 -6.58 -0.25 16.10
N ASP A 105 -6.94 -0.57 14.84
CA ASP A 105 -8.11 -1.41 14.52
C ASP A 105 -7.73 -2.87 14.24
N GLY A 106 -6.47 -3.11 13.85
CA GLY A 106 -6.03 -4.43 13.38
C GLY A 106 -6.67 -4.84 12.05
N PRO A 107 -6.60 -6.13 11.68
CA PRO A 107 -7.21 -6.65 10.46
C PRO A 107 -8.74 -6.58 10.53
N MET A 108 -9.34 -5.89 9.57
CA MET A 108 -10.77 -5.68 9.42
C MET A 108 -11.36 -6.60 8.31
N PRO A 109 -12.69 -6.70 8.14
CA PRO A 109 -13.30 -7.61 7.17
C PRO A 109 -12.74 -7.44 5.74
N GLN A 110 -12.60 -6.23 5.22
CA GLN A 110 -12.05 -6.02 3.88
C GLN A 110 -10.55 -6.35 3.80
N THR A 111 -9.81 -6.29 4.92
CA THR A 111 -8.41 -6.76 4.97
C THR A 111 -8.35 -8.24 4.60
N ARG A 112 -9.19 -9.07 5.21
CA ARG A 112 -9.30 -10.51 4.95
C ARG A 112 -9.71 -10.79 3.51
N GLU A 113 -10.71 -10.08 3.02
CA GLU A 113 -11.20 -10.20 1.65
C GLU A 113 -10.12 -9.84 0.62
N HIS A 114 -9.38 -8.76 0.84
CA HIS A 114 -8.30 -8.33 -0.05
C HIS A 114 -7.11 -9.29 -0.07
N ILE A 115 -6.76 -9.90 1.06
CA ILE A 115 -5.74 -10.95 1.12
C ILE A 115 -6.17 -12.16 0.30
N LEU A 116 -7.41 -12.62 0.48
CA LEU A 116 -7.97 -13.73 -0.28
C LEU A 116 -7.97 -13.44 -1.78
N LEU A 117 -8.42 -12.27 -2.18
CA LEU A 117 -8.46 -11.86 -3.59
C LEU A 117 -7.06 -11.72 -4.19
N ALA A 118 -6.12 -11.14 -3.45
CA ALA A 118 -4.71 -11.05 -3.89
C ALA A 118 -4.12 -12.45 -4.14
N ARG A 119 -4.45 -13.42 -3.28
CA ARG A 119 -4.05 -14.82 -3.47
C ARG A 119 -4.68 -15.44 -4.71
N GLN A 120 -5.99 -15.23 -4.92
CA GLN A 120 -6.73 -15.78 -6.06
C GLN A 120 -6.26 -15.22 -7.41
N VAL A 121 -5.95 -13.92 -7.49
CA VAL A 121 -5.43 -13.30 -8.72
C VAL A 121 -3.93 -13.54 -8.92
N GLY A 122 -3.26 -14.16 -7.96
CA GLY A 122 -1.86 -14.57 -8.06
C GLY A 122 -0.85 -13.44 -7.86
N VAL A 123 -1.12 -12.48 -6.98
CA VAL A 123 -0.12 -11.47 -6.59
C VAL A 123 1.10 -12.19 -5.99
N PRO A 124 2.30 -12.09 -6.61
CA PRO A 124 3.42 -12.95 -6.26
C PRO A 124 4.13 -12.55 -4.96
N ALA A 125 4.03 -11.29 -4.55
CA ALA A 125 4.72 -10.77 -3.39
C ALA A 125 3.84 -9.81 -2.59
N LEU A 126 3.95 -9.87 -1.25
CA LEU A 126 3.19 -9.04 -0.34
C LEU A 126 4.12 -8.45 0.72
N VAL A 127 3.89 -7.19 1.07
CA VAL A 127 4.49 -6.48 2.18
C VAL A 127 3.38 -5.87 3.03
N VAL A 128 3.52 -5.84 4.32
CA VAL A 128 2.54 -5.22 5.21
C VAL A 128 3.05 -3.87 5.70
N PHE A 129 2.18 -2.88 5.63
CA PHE A 129 2.38 -1.61 6.30
C PHE A 129 1.36 -1.42 7.41
N MET A 130 1.84 -1.46 8.66
CA MET A 130 1.05 -1.19 9.85
C MET A 130 1.05 0.33 10.07
N ASN A 131 -0.03 0.98 9.65
CA ASN A 131 -0.19 2.42 9.60
C ASN A 131 -0.80 2.99 10.88
N LYS A 132 -0.67 4.29 11.07
CA LYS A 132 -1.25 5.05 12.19
C LYS A 132 -0.72 4.62 13.56
N VAL A 133 0.53 4.18 13.64
CA VAL A 133 1.15 3.81 14.92
C VAL A 133 1.25 4.99 15.89
N ASP A 134 1.17 6.24 15.36
CA ASP A 134 1.08 7.46 16.15
C ASP A 134 -0.21 7.57 17.00
N GLN A 135 -1.20 6.71 16.74
CA GLN A 135 -2.46 6.64 17.51
C GLN A 135 -2.44 5.54 18.59
N VAL A 136 -1.36 4.78 18.69
CA VAL A 136 -1.22 3.65 19.61
C VAL A 136 -0.02 3.88 20.53
N ASP A 137 -0.27 4.07 21.81
CA ASP A 137 0.77 4.29 22.84
C ASP A 137 1.26 2.99 23.48
N ASP A 138 0.65 1.85 23.13
CA ASP A 138 0.92 0.54 23.74
C ASP A 138 1.67 -0.37 22.76
N GLU A 139 2.95 -0.65 23.08
CA GLU A 139 3.79 -1.55 22.28
C GLU A 139 3.25 -2.99 22.27
N GLU A 140 2.65 -3.47 23.36
CA GLU A 140 2.07 -4.81 23.42
C GLU A 140 0.90 -4.96 22.46
N LEU A 141 0.12 -3.89 22.25
CA LEU A 141 -0.97 -3.89 21.27
C LEU A 141 -0.42 -3.96 19.85
N LEU A 142 0.68 -3.27 19.55
CA LEU A 142 1.32 -3.34 18.23
C LEU A 142 1.83 -4.75 17.93
N GLU A 143 2.44 -5.42 18.91
CA GLU A 143 2.89 -6.81 18.77
C GLU A 143 1.73 -7.78 18.56
N LEU A 144 0.61 -7.59 19.26
CA LEU A 144 -0.59 -8.41 19.09
C LEU A 144 -1.18 -8.25 17.68
N VAL A 145 -1.27 -7.03 17.19
CA VAL A 145 -1.76 -6.75 15.83
C VAL A 145 -0.82 -7.36 14.78
N GLU A 146 0.49 -7.28 14.97
CA GLU A 146 1.45 -7.92 14.09
C GLU A 146 1.26 -9.44 14.05
N MET A 147 1.12 -10.08 15.21
CA MET A 147 0.87 -11.52 15.30
C MET A 147 -0.42 -11.91 14.59
N GLU A 148 -1.51 -11.15 14.79
CA GLU A 148 -2.80 -11.41 14.13
C GLU A 148 -2.67 -11.29 12.59
N ILE A 149 -1.92 -10.31 12.10
CA ILE A 149 -1.66 -10.16 10.67
C ILE A 149 -0.88 -11.36 10.12
N ARG A 150 0.14 -11.84 10.82
CA ARG A 150 0.96 -13.00 10.41
C ARG A 150 0.14 -14.28 10.37
N GLU A 151 -0.69 -14.53 11.38
CA GLU A 151 -1.60 -15.68 11.41
C GLU A 151 -2.62 -15.59 10.26
N LEU A 152 -3.16 -14.41 10.03
CA LEU A 152 -4.12 -14.19 8.94
C LEU A 152 -3.50 -14.47 7.58
N LEU A 153 -2.29 -13.95 7.31
CA LEU A 153 -1.56 -14.19 6.06
C LEU A 153 -1.27 -15.68 5.86
N SER A 154 -0.83 -16.37 6.91
CA SER A 154 -0.56 -17.81 6.89
C SER A 154 -1.83 -18.61 6.60
N SER A 155 -2.98 -18.20 7.10
CA SER A 155 -4.27 -18.85 6.84
C SER A 155 -4.73 -18.77 5.37
N TYR A 156 -4.18 -17.84 4.60
CA TYR A 156 -4.42 -17.68 3.16
C TYR A 156 -3.24 -18.13 2.28
N ASP A 157 -2.39 -19.00 2.80
CA ASP A 157 -1.23 -19.55 2.08
C ASP A 157 -0.17 -18.52 1.66
N PHE A 158 -0.06 -17.41 2.36
CA PHE A 158 1.09 -16.53 2.28
C PHE A 158 2.12 -16.90 3.37
N PRO A 159 3.43 -16.71 3.14
CA PRO A 159 4.46 -17.00 4.16
C PRO A 159 4.46 -15.93 5.25
N GLY A 160 3.43 -15.94 6.13
CA GLY A 160 3.18 -14.89 7.12
C GLY A 160 4.37 -14.55 8.01
N ASP A 161 5.17 -15.57 8.37
CA ASP A 161 6.37 -15.37 9.20
C ASP A 161 7.51 -14.65 8.47
N ASP A 162 7.60 -14.83 7.15
CA ASP A 162 8.67 -14.27 6.31
C ASP A 162 8.28 -12.92 5.68
N ILE A 163 6.99 -12.56 5.69
CA ILE A 163 6.52 -11.31 5.09
C ILE A 163 7.03 -10.12 5.91
N PRO A 164 7.67 -9.13 5.27
CA PRO A 164 8.07 -7.91 5.94
C PRO A 164 6.85 -7.14 6.44
N ILE A 165 6.88 -6.76 7.73
CA ILE A 165 5.92 -5.84 8.33
C ILE A 165 6.67 -4.58 8.71
N VAL A 166 6.25 -3.44 8.17
CA VAL A 166 6.81 -2.12 8.46
C VAL A 166 5.75 -1.33 9.22
N SER A 167 6.14 -0.77 10.35
CA SER A 167 5.27 0.05 11.19
C SER A 167 5.59 1.53 11.00
N GLY A 168 4.57 2.38 10.88
CA GLY A 168 4.78 3.81 10.70
C GLY A 168 3.49 4.62 10.62
N SER A 169 3.63 5.89 10.27
CA SER A 169 2.52 6.79 10.03
C SER A 169 2.67 7.49 8.68
N ALA A 170 1.80 7.15 7.74
CA ALA A 170 1.78 7.78 6.43
C ALA A 170 1.44 9.28 6.53
N LEU A 171 0.61 9.67 7.49
CA LEU A 171 0.28 11.07 7.73
C LEU A 171 1.49 11.85 8.27
N ALA A 172 2.22 11.28 9.23
CA ALA A 172 3.44 11.89 9.76
C ALA A 172 4.50 12.09 8.65
N ALA A 173 4.66 11.11 7.76
CA ALA A 173 5.51 11.23 6.60
C ALA A 173 5.05 12.36 5.66
N MET A 174 3.76 12.46 5.37
CA MET A 174 3.18 13.53 4.55
C MET A 174 3.44 14.93 5.12
N GLU A 175 3.32 15.07 6.43
CA GLU A 175 3.49 16.34 7.13
C GLU A 175 4.97 16.65 7.45
N GLY A 176 5.89 15.71 7.23
CA GLY A 176 7.31 15.83 7.60
C GLY A 176 7.52 15.87 9.11
N LYS A 177 6.62 15.24 9.88
CA LYS A 177 6.67 15.13 11.34
C LYS A 177 7.14 13.74 11.73
N ASN A 178 7.86 13.64 12.87
CA ASN A 178 8.33 12.39 13.45
C ASN A 178 9.01 11.46 12.42
N PRO A 179 10.21 11.82 11.92
CA PRO A 179 10.89 11.04 10.87
C PRO A 179 11.12 9.57 11.26
N GLU A 180 11.20 9.25 12.55
CA GLU A 180 11.35 7.86 13.01
C GLU A 180 10.20 6.95 12.62
N ILE A 181 8.96 7.46 12.57
CA ILE A 181 7.76 6.70 12.20
C ILE A 181 7.20 7.07 10.82
N GLY A 182 7.62 8.21 10.26
CA GLY A 182 7.24 8.66 8.92
C GLY A 182 8.21 8.16 7.86
N ASP A 183 9.48 8.53 8.00
CA ASP A 183 10.49 8.27 6.98
C ASP A 183 10.99 6.81 6.96
N CYS A 184 10.88 6.07 8.06
CA CYS A 184 11.26 4.66 8.12
C CYS A 184 10.57 3.81 7.04
N LEU A 185 9.32 4.12 6.71
CA LEU A 185 8.57 3.49 5.64
C LEU A 185 9.30 3.55 4.30
N LEU A 186 9.97 4.66 4.02
CA LEU A 186 10.57 4.97 2.72
C LEU A 186 11.93 4.28 2.52
N TYR A 187 12.64 4.03 3.63
CA TYR A 187 14.00 3.50 3.61
C TYR A 187 14.08 2.01 3.99
N THR A 188 13.10 1.48 4.71
CA THR A 188 13.13 0.11 5.25
C THR A 188 12.25 -0.88 4.50
N SER A 189 11.38 -0.42 3.57
CA SER A 189 10.58 -1.32 2.76
C SER A 189 11.47 -1.96 1.67
N PRO A 190 12.01 -3.18 1.90
CA PRO A 190 12.75 -3.86 0.85
C PRO A 190 11.77 -4.23 -0.26
N SER A 191 12.12 -3.93 -1.50
CA SER A 191 11.38 -4.48 -2.64
C SER A 191 11.30 -6.00 -2.48
N PRO A 192 10.13 -6.62 -2.66
CA PRO A 192 9.99 -8.07 -2.60
C PRO A 192 10.95 -8.84 -3.53
N ARG A 193 11.53 -8.18 -4.53
CA ARG A 193 12.50 -8.74 -5.47
C ARG A 193 13.96 -8.51 -5.10
N ASP A 194 14.25 -7.72 -4.09
CA ASP A 194 15.64 -7.43 -3.67
C ASP A 194 16.18 -8.50 -2.70
N ARG A 195 15.37 -9.52 -2.38
CA ARG A 195 15.77 -10.75 -1.70
C ARG A 195 15.99 -11.87 -2.72
N GLY A 196 16.97 -11.69 -3.55
CA GLY A 196 17.50 -12.75 -4.41
C GLY A 196 18.55 -13.57 -3.69
#